data_6bc7b53719fc822b79295958e32ed946
#
_entry.id   6bc7b53719fc822b79295958e32ed946
#
_cell.length_a   1.000
_cell.length_b   1.000
_cell.length_c   1.000
_cell.angle_alpha   90.00
_cell.angle_beta   90.00
_cell.angle_gamma   90.00
#
_symmetry.space_group_name_H-M   'P 1'
#
loop_
_entity.id
_entity.type
_entity.pdbx_description
1 polymer ?
#
loop_
_entity_poly.entity_id
_entity_poly.type
_entity_poly.pdbx_seq_one_letter_code
_entity_poly.pdbx_strand_id
1 'polypeptide(L)'
;MNMETYFHVTQFYTREASLLDRRLFEEWLGLLSENIVYRMPVRITREERDGSSIADDMTFFEETKTSLNLRVKRLGTTSAWAENPAPRTRRFVSNILIESESGQELKVRSHFLFMRSRASETGIEQLFGERLDVLHKDGDGFKVCSRTIIPDQTILNLKNLSMFL
;
A
#
# COMPACT_ATOMS: atom_id res chain seq x y z
N MET A 1 2.67 -23.91 -6.85
CA MET A 1 2.21 -22.57 -7.29
C MET A 1 1.50 -22.71 -8.62
N ASN A 2 0.24 -22.31 -8.70
CA ASN A 2 -0.50 -22.31 -9.97
C ASN A 2 -0.10 -21.04 -10.76
N MET A 3 0.35 -21.21 -12.01
CA MET A 3 0.76 -20.12 -12.89
C MET A 3 -0.40 -19.13 -13.17
N GLU A 4 -1.60 -19.64 -13.28
CA GLU A 4 -2.81 -18.85 -13.49
C GLU A 4 -3.09 -17.93 -12.29
N THR A 5 -3.04 -18.47 -11.07
CA THR A 5 -3.19 -17.68 -9.84
C THR A 5 -2.12 -16.59 -9.75
N TYR A 6 -0.87 -16.94 -10.06
CA TYR A 6 0.23 -15.96 -10.07
C TYR A 6 -0.01 -14.82 -11.08
N PHE A 7 -0.46 -15.18 -12.28
CA PHE A 7 -0.80 -14.19 -13.31
C PHE A 7 -1.92 -13.25 -12.82
N HIS A 8 -3.01 -13.80 -12.27
CA HIS A 8 -4.13 -13.00 -11.78
C HIS A 8 -3.72 -12.08 -10.62
N VAL A 9 -2.91 -12.55 -9.68
CA VAL A 9 -2.37 -11.71 -8.59
C VAL A 9 -1.49 -10.58 -9.14
N THR A 10 -0.64 -10.89 -10.13
CA THR A 10 0.20 -9.87 -10.77
C THR A 10 -0.65 -8.81 -11.47
N GLN A 11 -1.69 -9.22 -12.21
CA GLN A 11 -2.61 -8.29 -12.87
C GLN A 11 -3.38 -7.46 -11.85
N PHE A 12 -3.80 -8.04 -10.73
CA PHE A 12 -4.47 -7.34 -9.65
C PHE A 12 -3.59 -6.20 -9.10
N TYR A 13 -2.33 -6.45 -8.77
CA TYR A 13 -1.43 -5.42 -8.28
C TYR A 13 -1.08 -4.36 -9.33
N THR A 14 -0.94 -4.75 -10.58
CA THR A 14 -0.73 -3.81 -11.69
C THR A 14 -1.93 -2.85 -11.83
N ARG A 15 -3.14 -3.39 -11.76
CA ARG A 15 -4.38 -2.61 -11.79
C ARG A 15 -4.49 -1.69 -10.59
N GLU A 16 -4.24 -2.20 -9.37
CA GLU A 16 -4.25 -1.42 -8.15
C GLU A 16 -3.31 -0.21 -8.23
N ALA A 17 -2.04 -0.44 -8.62
CA ALA A 17 -1.06 0.63 -8.80
C ALA A 17 -1.53 1.68 -9.82
N SER A 18 -2.11 1.23 -10.94
CA SER A 18 -2.66 2.12 -11.97
C SER A 18 -3.81 2.98 -11.44
N LEU A 19 -4.76 2.40 -10.69
CA LEU A 19 -5.87 3.14 -10.09
C LEU A 19 -5.36 4.25 -9.16
N LEU A 20 -4.42 3.92 -8.29
CA LEU A 20 -3.84 4.87 -7.33
C LEU A 20 -3.04 5.98 -8.04
N ASP A 21 -2.23 5.65 -9.05
CA ASP A 21 -1.42 6.62 -9.78
C ASP A 21 -2.27 7.55 -10.66
N ARG A 22 -3.42 7.07 -11.11
CA ARG A 22 -4.43 7.87 -11.83
C ARG A 22 -5.42 8.59 -10.91
N ARG A 23 -5.26 8.46 -9.60
CA ARG A 23 -6.12 9.05 -8.56
C ARG A 23 -7.59 8.59 -8.63
N LEU A 24 -7.83 7.39 -9.11
CA LEU A 24 -9.14 6.74 -9.14
C LEU A 24 -9.41 6.05 -7.79
N PHE A 25 -9.43 6.85 -6.72
CA PHE A 25 -9.43 6.37 -5.35
C PHE A 25 -10.73 5.65 -4.96
N GLU A 26 -11.87 6.05 -5.50
CA GLU A 26 -13.15 5.36 -5.25
C GLU A 26 -13.14 3.94 -5.83
N GLU A 27 -12.58 3.77 -7.04
CA GLU A 27 -12.41 2.44 -7.64
C GLU A 27 -11.42 1.59 -6.85
N TRP A 28 -10.32 2.22 -6.37
CA TRP A 28 -9.36 1.54 -5.51
C TRP A 28 -9.98 1.07 -4.20
N LEU A 29 -10.81 1.89 -3.54
CA LEU A 29 -11.55 1.47 -2.34
C LEU A 29 -12.40 0.22 -2.60
N GLY A 30 -12.91 0.07 -3.81
CA GLY A 30 -13.63 -1.11 -4.25
C GLY A 30 -12.80 -2.40 -4.25
N LEU A 31 -11.47 -2.32 -4.25
CA LEU A 31 -10.57 -3.48 -4.14
C LEU A 31 -10.33 -3.93 -2.71
N LEU A 32 -10.77 -3.17 -1.71
CA LEU A 32 -10.56 -3.47 -0.31
C LEU A 32 -11.82 -4.14 0.29
N SER A 33 -11.62 -5.11 1.15
CA SER A 33 -12.72 -5.72 1.89
C SER A 33 -13.31 -4.74 2.92
N GLU A 34 -14.56 -4.99 3.34
CA GLU A 34 -15.20 -4.17 4.38
C GLU A 34 -14.47 -4.26 5.73
N ASN A 35 -13.80 -5.38 5.99
CA ASN A 35 -13.05 -5.64 7.22
C ASN A 35 -11.54 -5.46 7.04
N ILE A 36 -11.12 -4.65 6.06
CA ILE A 36 -9.69 -4.39 5.81
C ILE A 36 -8.97 -3.91 7.07
N VAL A 37 -7.81 -4.49 7.33
CA VAL A 37 -6.79 -3.96 8.24
C VAL A 37 -5.64 -3.45 7.41
N TYR A 38 -5.41 -2.14 7.42
CA TYR A 38 -4.43 -1.47 6.58
C TYR A 38 -3.46 -0.70 7.46
N ARG A 39 -2.23 -1.20 7.61
CA ARG A 39 -1.30 -0.66 8.58
C ARG A 39 0.12 -0.53 8.04
N MET A 40 0.85 0.45 8.58
CA MET A 40 2.28 0.64 8.35
C MET A 40 2.99 0.77 9.70
N PRO A 41 3.62 -0.31 10.21
CA PRO A 41 4.37 -0.26 11.45
C PRO A 41 5.65 0.57 11.28
N VAL A 42 6.15 1.10 12.39
CA VAL A 42 7.41 1.85 12.43
C VAL A 42 8.58 0.87 12.37
N ARG A 43 9.54 1.15 11.49
CA ARG A 43 10.84 0.48 11.51
C ARG A 43 11.79 1.24 12.41
N ILE A 44 12.47 0.53 13.28
CA ILE A 44 13.49 1.07 14.19
C ILE A 44 14.85 0.42 13.90
N THR A 45 15.92 1.17 14.12
CA THR A 45 17.28 0.62 14.01
C THR A 45 17.59 -0.17 15.26
N ARG A 46 17.88 -1.46 15.10
CA ARG A 46 18.35 -2.36 16.18
C ARG A 46 19.53 -3.17 15.70
N GLU A 47 20.37 -3.61 16.63
CA GLU A 47 21.35 -4.67 16.36
C GLU A 47 20.60 -6.01 16.20
N GLU A 48 21.11 -6.92 15.36
CA GLU A 48 20.46 -8.23 15.10
C GLU A 48 20.12 -9.01 16.37
N ARG A 49 21.01 -8.93 17.38
CA ARG A 49 20.82 -9.58 18.70
C ARG A 49 19.64 -9.04 19.51
N ASP A 50 19.15 -7.86 19.17
CA ASP A 50 18.08 -7.16 19.91
C ASP A 50 16.67 -7.48 19.37
N GLY A 51 16.57 -8.41 18.42
CA GLY A 51 15.31 -8.90 17.87
C GLY A 51 14.83 -8.12 16.65
N SER A 52 13.51 -8.16 16.39
CA SER A 52 12.92 -7.53 15.22
C SER A 52 13.15 -6.02 15.18
N SER A 53 13.49 -5.49 14.00
CA SER A 53 13.56 -4.05 13.74
C SER A 53 12.19 -3.41 13.51
N ILE A 54 11.11 -4.19 13.57
CA ILE A 54 9.74 -3.70 13.40
C ILE A 54 9.14 -3.50 14.78
N ALA A 55 8.67 -2.28 15.07
CA ALA A 55 7.95 -1.96 16.28
C ALA A 55 6.46 -2.24 16.06
N ASP A 56 5.98 -3.44 16.40
CA ASP A 56 4.59 -3.85 16.18
C ASP A 56 3.57 -3.03 16.98
N ASP A 57 3.99 -2.44 18.09
CA ASP A 57 3.19 -1.57 18.94
C ASP A 57 3.15 -0.10 18.49
N MET A 58 3.95 0.27 17.48
CA MET A 58 4.01 1.61 16.92
C MET A 58 3.75 1.59 15.42
N THR A 59 2.80 2.39 14.96
CA THR A 59 2.46 2.50 13.54
C THR A 59 2.51 3.95 13.07
N PHE A 60 2.91 4.16 11.81
CA PHE A 60 2.69 5.43 11.13
C PHE A 60 1.20 5.66 10.89
N PHE A 61 0.50 4.59 10.54
CA PHE A 61 -0.97 4.57 10.49
C PHE A 61 -1.48 3.13 10.64
N GLU A 62 -2.69 3.03 11.15
CA GLU A 62 -3.50 1.81 11.16
C GLU A 62 -4.94 2.22 10.83
N GLU A 63 -5.48 1.67 9.75
CA GLU A 63 -6.71 2.16 9.16
C GLU A 63 -7.70 1.04 8.87
N THR A 64 -8.98 1.41 8.92
CA THR A 64 -10.13 0.60 8.56
C THR A 64 -10.70 1.08 7.22
N LYS A 65 -11.64 0.34 6.66
CA LYS A 65 -12.39 0.78 5.47
C LYS A 65 -13.02 2.16 5.68
N THR A 66 -13.59 2.41 6.85
CA THR A 66 -14.22 3.68 7.19
C THR A 66 -13.22 4.83 7.19
N SER A 67 -12.05 4.66 7.82
CA SER A 67 -11.02 5.70 7.88
C SER A 67 -10.40 5.96 6.50
N LEU A 68 -10.19 4.92 5.69
CA LEU A 68 -9.71 5.05 4.30
C LEU A 68 -10.73 5.82 3.44
N ASN A 69 -12.03 5.52 3.58
CA ASN A 69 -13.09 6.29 2.91
C ASN A 69 -13.04 7.78 3.27
N LEU A 70 -12.86 8.10 4.54
CA LEU A 70 -12.75 9.49 4.99
C LEU A 70 -11.52 10.18 4.39
N ARG A 71 -10.39 9.49 4.31
CA ARG A 71 -9.19 10.03 3.66
C ARG A 71 -9.43 10.31 2.17
N VAL A 72 -10.05 9.38 1.45
CA VAL A 72 -10.39 9.58 0.02
C VAL A 72 -11.31 10.78 -0.16
N LYS A 73 -12.36 10.90 0.65
CA LYS A 73 -13.27 12.05 0.60
C LYS A 73 -12.53 13.37 0.87
N ARG A 74 -11.60 13.38 1.80
CA ARG A 74 -10.79 14.57 2.12
C ARG A 74 -9.95 15.05 0.94
N LEU A 75 -9.41 14.12 0.13
CA LEU A 75 -8.61 14.47 -1.06
C LEU A 75 -9.43 15.21 -2.13
N GLY A 76 -10.75 15.04 -2.15
CA GLY A 76 -11.68 15.75 -3.04
C GLY A 76 -12.10 17.13 -2.53
N THR A 77 -11.67 17.56 -1.33
CA THR A 77 -12.06 18.84 -0.74
C THR A 77 -11.04 19.95 -1.04
N THR A 78 -11.50 21.20 -1.02
CA THR A 78 -10.65 22.39 -1.19
C THR A 78 -9.65 22.60 -0.05
N SER A 79 -9.86 21.95 1.10
CA SER A 79 -8.98 22.01 2.26
C SER A 79 -7.77 21.07 2.21
N ALA A 80 -7.68 20.20 1.19
CA ALA A 80 -6.55 19.29 1.00
C ALA A 80 -5.34 19.99 0.34
N TRP A 81 -4.76 20.95 1.02
CA TRP A 81 -3.67 21.80 0.53
C TRP A 81 -2.46 21.04 -0.03
N ALA A 82 -2.09 19.95 0.66
CA ALA A 82 -0.94 19.14 0.27
C ALA A 82 -1.13 18.44 -1.09
N GLU A 83 -2.36 18.41 -1.59
CA GLU A 83 -2.76 17.75 -2.82
C GLU A 83 -3.17 18.75 -3.92
N ASN A 84 -2.92 20.05 -3.73
CA ASN A 84 -3.22 21.07 -4.73
C ASN A 84 -1.98 21.95 -5.03
N PRO A 85 -1.35 21.86 -6.21
CA PRO A 85 -1.69 20.93 -7.29
C PRO A 85 -1.41 19.47 -6.92
N ALA A 86 -2.19 18.56 -7.52
CA ALA A 86 -2.04 17.14 -7.26
C ALA A 86 -0.63 16.63 -7.60
N PRO A 87 0.03 15.91 -6.72
CA PRO A 87 1.33 15.32 -7.01
C PRO A 87 1.20 14.25 -8.08
N ARG A 88 2.30 14.02 -8.81
CA ARG A 88 2.42 12.88 -9.71
C ARG A 88 3.08 11.74 -8.96
N THR A 89 2.48 10.57 -9.04
CA THR A 89 2.98 9.37 -8.35
C THR A 89 3.23 8.23 -9.33
N ARG A 90 4.16 7.35 -8.95
CA ARG A 90 4.37 6.05 -9.58
C ARG A 90 4.60 5.01 -8.51
N ARG A 91 3.95 3.86 -8.70
CA ARG A 91 4.11 2.67 -7.87
C ARG A 91 4.62 1.53 -8.71
N PHE A 92 5.71 0.94 -8.26
CA PHE A 92 6.27 -0.28 -8.82
C PHE A 92 6.06 -1.38 -7.80
N VAL A 93 5.30 -2.40 -8.17
CA VAL A 93 5.09 -3.59 -7.33
C VAL A 93 5.77 -4.76 -8.01
N SER A 94 6.68 -5.39 -7.32
CA SER A 94 7.53 -6.44 -7.86
C SER A 94 7.81 -7.54 -6.84
N ASN A 95 8.57 -8.56 -7.25
CA ASN A 95 9.01 -9.66 -6.40
C ASN A 95 7.80 -10.31 -5.68
N ILE A 96 6.73 -10.51 -6.43
CA ILE A 96 5.48 -11.07 -5.91
C ILE A 96 5.69 -12.55 -5.60
N LEU A 97 5.45 -12.92 -4.36
CA LEU A 97 5.53 -14.27 -3.85
C LEU A 97 4.20 -14.66 -3.19
N ILE A 98 3.52 -15.66 -3.73
CA ILE A 98 2.38 -16.27 -3.06
C ILE A 98 2.93 -17.26 -2.04
N GLU A 99 2.88 -16.90 -0.77
CA GLU A 99 3.42 -17.70 0.33
C GLU A 99 2.52 -18.89 0.67
N SER A 100 1.22 -18.68 0.59
CA SER A 100 0.24 -19.76 0.79
C SER A 100 -1.08 -19.45 0.08
N GLU A 101 -1.79 -20.50 -0.29
CA GLU A 101 -3.15 -20.47 -0.84
C GLU A 101 -3.97 -21.53 -0.09
N SER A 102 -5.07 -21.10 0.52
CA SER A 102 -5.98 -21.97 1.28
C SER A 102 -7.43 -21.56 1.03
N GLY A 103 -8.14 -22.39 0.26
CA GLY A 103 -9.51 -22.09 -0.14
C GLY A 103 -9.59 -20.80 -0.96
N GLN A 104 -10.25 -19.79 -0.41
CA GLN A 104 -10.41 -18.48 -1.05
C GLN A 104 -9.33 -17.47 -0.64
N GLU A 105 -8.48 -17.80 0.33
CA GLU A 105 -7.48 -16.91 0.89
C GLU A 105 -6.10 -17.16 0.31
N LEU A 106 -5.39 -16.07 -0.04
CA LEU A 106 -3.98 -16.09 -0.43
C LEU A 106 -3.20 -15.17 0.50
N LYS A 107 -2.04 -15.64 0.98
CA LYS A 107 -1.03 -14.78 1.61
C LYS A 107 0.04 -14.47 0.60
N VAL A 108 0.25 -13.18 0.38
CA VAL A 108 1.13 -12.68 -0.67
C VAL A 108 2.12 -11.69 -0.09
N ARG A 109 3.39 -11.91 -0.37
CA ARG A 109 4.47 -10.95 -0.12
C ARG A 109 4.82 -10.27 -1.43
N SER A 110 5.05 -8.97 -1.40
CA SER A 110 5.54 -8.22 -2.54
C SER A 110 6.48 -7.10 -2.09
N HIS A 111 7.34 -6.64 -3.00
CA HIS A 111 8.14 -5.44 -2.78
C HIS A 111 7.48 -4.26 -3.49
N PHE A 112 7.64 -3.07 -2.93
CA PHE A 112 7.14 -1.86 -3.54
C PHE A 112 8.18 -0.74 -3.57
N LEU A 113 8.10 0.07 -4.61
CA LEU A 113 8.74 1.37 -4.70
C LEU A 113 7.66 2.40 -5.06
N PHE A 114 7.47 3.36 -4.17
CA PHE A 114 6.62 4.52 -4.38
C PHE A 114 7.47 5.75 -4.64
N MET A 115 7.13 6.50 -5.68
CA MET A 115 7.78 7.75 -6.02
C MET A 115 6.72 8.85 -6.19
N ARG A 116 7.06 10.06 -5.73
CA ARG A 116 6.18 11.21 -5.82
C ARG A 116 6.97 12.48 -6.17
N SER A 117 6.47 13.21 -7.17
CA SER A 117 6.97 14.53 -7.54
C SER A 117 5.87 15.57 -7.37
N ARG A 118 6.25 16.80 -7.08
CA ARG A 118 5.31 17.91 -6.84
C ARG A 118 5.64 19.10 -7.71
N ALA A 119 4.65 19.56 -8.51
CA ALA A 119 4.74 20.75 -9.32
C ALA A 119 6.10 20.93 -10.03
N SER A 120 6.79 22.02 -9.77
CA SER A 120 8.12 22.34 -10.31
C SER A 120 9.27 22.01 -9.36
N GLU A 121 9.02 21.30 -8.25
CA GLU A 121 10.08 20.89 -7.34
C GLU A 121 10.98 19.86 -8.02
N THR A 122 12.30 19.99 -7.83
CA THR A 122 13.29 19.07 -8.40
C THR A 122 13.49 17.80 -7.55
N GLY A 123 13.10 17.87 -6.28
CA GLY A 123 13.17 16.73 -5.37
C GLY A 123 12.11 15.68 -5.65
N ILE A 124 12.50 14.42 -5.56
CA ILE A 124 11.58 13.26 -5.66
C ILE A 124 11.51 12.62 -4.29
N GLU A 125 10.28 12.45 -3.79
CA GLU A 125 10.01 11.70 -2.58
C GLU A 125 9.95 10.20 -2.93
N GLN A 126 10.55 9.36 -2.11
CA GLN A 126 10.59 7.91 -2.31
C GLN A 126 10.27 7.18 -1.01
N LEU A 127 9.52 6.10 -1.16
CA LEU A 127 9.27 5.14 -0.09
C LEU A 127 9.34 3.74 -0.69
N PHE A 128 10.09 2.85 -0.07
CA PHE A 128 10.23 1.48 -0.53
C PHE A 128 10.26 0.50 0.64
N GLY A 129 9.99 -0.74 0.34
CA GLY A 129 9.94 -1.81 1.32
C GLY A 129 9.15 -3.00 0.82
N GLU A 130 8.59 -3.76 1.75
CA GLU A 130 7.75 -4.91 1.44
C GLU A 130 6.31 -4.72 1.92
N ARG A 131 5.40 -5.48 1.32
CA ARG A 131 4.01 -5.60 1.75
C ARG A 131 3.69 -7.05 2.01
N LEU A 132 2.95 -7.27 3.08
CA LEU A 132 2.35 -8.55 3.44
C LEU A 132 0.84 -8.40 3.30
N ASP A 133 0.27 -9.05 2.31
CA ASP A 133 -1.15 -8.96 2.00
C ASP A 133 -1.86 -10.29 2.26
N VAL A 134 -3.08 -10.19 2.77
CA VAL A 134 -4.05 -11.27 2.72
C VAL A 134 -5.09 -10.87 1.67
N LEU A 135 -5.14 -11.62 0.59
CA LEU A 135 -6.10 -11.47 -0.49
C LEU A 135 -7.19 -12.52 -0.36
N HIS A 136 -8.42 -12.15 -0.66
CA HIS A 136 -9.55 -13.08 -0.77
C HIS A 136 -10.07 -13.06 -2.20
N LYS A 137 -10.33 -14.23 -2.77
CA LYS A 137 -10.92 -14.37 -4.12
C LYS A 137 -12.33 -13.78 -4.12
N ASP A 138 -12.61 -12.94 -5.11
CA ASP A 138 -13.91 -12.27 -5.30
C ASP A 138 -14.27 -12.29 -6.79
N GLY A 139 -15.09 -13.25 -7.19
CA GLY A 139 -15.35 -13.54 -8.60
C GLY A 139 -14.04 -13.89 -9.33
N ASP A 140 -13.77 -13.18 -10.43
CA ASP A 140 -12.53 -13.34 -11.21
C ASP A 140 -11.36 -12.48 -10.68
N GLY A 141 -11.54 -11.80 -9.54
CA GLY A 141 -10.53 -10.91 -8.96
C GLY A 141 -10.25 -11.21 -7.50
N PHE A 142 -9.77 -10.18 -6.81
CA PHE A 142 -9.42 -10.26 -5.39
C PHE A 142 -9.90 -9.03 -4.63
N LYS A 143 -10.08 -9.21 -3.31
CA LYS A 143 -10.19 -8.14 -2.32
C LYS A 143 -8.99 -8.21 -1.38
N VAL A 144 -8.43 -7.07 -1.01
CA VAL A 144 -7.43 -7.01 0.05
C VAL A 144 -8.14 -7.03 1.40
N CYS A 145 -7.88 -8.05 2.20
CA CYS A 145 -8.47 -8.21 3.54
C CYS A 145 -7.54 -7.71 4.65
N SER A 146 -6.23 -7.79 4.41
CA SER A 146 -5.22 -7.24 5.30
C SER A 146 -4.02 -6.80 4.47
N ARG A 147 -3.46 -5.66 4.83
CA ARG A 147 -2.19 -5.17 4.28
C ARG A 147 -1.32 -4.63 5.37
N THR A 148 -0.13 -5.19 5.53
CA THR A 148 0.94 -4.63 6.35
C THR A 148 2.03 -4.13 5.44
N ILE A 149 2.31 -2.82 5.51
CA ILE A 149 3.34 -2.14 4.72
C ILE A 149 4.54 -1.95 5.62
N ILE A 150 5.67 -2.53 5.25
CA ILE A 150 6.91 -2.51 6.03
C ILE A 150 7.94 -1.68 5.26
N PRO A 151 8.12 -0.39 5.63
CA PRO A 151 9.13 0.44 4.98
C PRO A 151 10.53 -0.04 5.35
N ASP A 152 11.47 0.07 4.41
CA ASP A 152 12.89 -0.20 4.67
C ASP A 152 13.63 1.01 5.25
N GLN A 153 12.94 2.14 5.35
CA GLN A 153 13.45 3.39 5.90
C GLN A 153 12.98 3.58 7.33
N THR A 154 13.89 3.90 8.25
CA THR A 154 13.55 4.30 9.62
C THR A 154 13.06 5.73 9.70
N ILE A 155 13.60 6.60 8.84
CA ILE A 155 13.17 7.98 8.68
C ILE A 155 12.60 8.13 7.28
N LEU A 156 11.32 8.49 7.20
CA LEU A 156 10.65 8.66 5.91
C LEU A 156 10.98 10.04 5.33
N ASN A 157 11.56 10.06 4.13
CA ASN A 157 11.81 11.30 3.40
C ASN A 157 10.56 11.69 2.58
N LEU A 158 9.47 11.93 3.29
CA LEU A 158 8.18 12.31 2.74
C LEU A 158 7.66 13.55 3.43
N LYS A 159 7.08 14.49 2.67
CA LYS A 159 6.48 15.70 3.22
C LYS A 159 5.20 15.42 4.02
N ASN A 160 4.48 14.37 3.65
CA ASN A 160 3.29 13.91 4.33
C ASN A 160 2.96 12.46 3.96
N LEU A 161 2.04 11.85 4.69
CA LEU A 161 1.54 10.49 4.48
C LEU A 161 0.14 10.50 3.83
N SER A 162 -0.09 11.37 2.86
CA SER A 162 -1.37 11.47 2.15
C SER A 162 -1.59 10.38 1.10
N MET A 163 -0.54 9.60 0.77
CA MET A 163 -0.61 8.52 -0.23
C MET A 163 -1.24 7.25 0.33
N PHE A 164 -1.64 6.37 -0.59
CA PHE A 164 -1.98 4.96 -0.35
C PHE A 164 -0.94 4.06 -1.04
N LEU A 165 -0.69 2.87 -0.48
CA LEU A 165 0.36 1.94 -0.91
C LEU A 165 -0.16 0.52 -1.14
#